data_d394bf3519671171d79c5e273d966958
#
_entry.id   d394bf3519671171d79c5e273d966958
#
_cell.length_a   1.000
_cell.length_b   1.000
_cell.length_c   1.000
_cell.angle_alpha   90.00
_cell.angle_beta   90.00
_cell.angle_gamma   90.00
#
_symmetry.space_group_name_H-M   'P 1'
#
loop_
_entity.id
_entity.type
_entity.pdbx_description
1 polymer ?
#
loop_
_entity_poly.entity_id
_entity_poly.type
_entity_poly.pdbx_seq_one_letter_code
_entity_poly.pdbx_strand_id
1 'polypeptide(L)'
;MHVLDVVSRAPETGLDMKRCRVLVVNDYASMGGAEVVYQQSADLLSRLPGVEVERFDDTRFPVGTTKWSRSWNIAAARALEETIVGFRPHRVMVHNYHNALSNSILSVIARQKRKLGFRAYHTSHDYHLVYYNPALQYFDKRRPVILPLEMLGTRAALTHRSTTKGLVHDLMTKCYWHAVREAFPPTEIFETIVCPSAFMEEALHRSGITNTRVVFNPSSVPVALQPSSAAGRQRFKIAFVGRISQEKGLAEFIELAESVNFHRIDVIGVYGDGPDRRAMERRFTSLIERGKVVFFGRLPQEELFPQMRRFADAVVVPSLGAENAPLVIIEAAMLGLPALVHDGGSMASTGDAVGNKIKFRSQPESLKLALDRLAMHLADKGRRYSLAEYLPEHYQQRLAEIMELGEQAGTAPSRRTDEAVC
;
A
#
# COMPACT_ATOMS: atom_id res chain seq x y z
N MET A 1 -11.32 -69.22 33.02
CA MET A 1 -12.23 -68.27 32.28
C MET A 1 -11.48 -66.98 31.98
N HIS A 2 -10.82 -66.94 30.87
CA HIS A 2 -10.10 -65.74 30.41
C HIS A 2 -11.01 -64.90 29.49
N VAL A 3 -11.30 -63.68 29.92
CA VAL A 3 -11.99 -62.69 29.08
C VAL A 3 -10.91 -61.91 28.35
N LEU A 4 -10.89 -62.02 27.01
CA LEU A 4 -10.01 -61.24 26.15
C LEU A 4 -10.67 -59.89 25.88
N ASP A 5 -10.01 -58.83 26.39
CA ASP A 5 -10.32 -57.45 26.03
C ASP A 5 -9.87 -57.19 24.58
N VAL A 6 -10.81 -57.04 23.65
CA VAL A 6 -10.59 -56.56 22.30
C VAL A 6 -10.64 -55.03 22.35
N VAL A 7 -9.49 -54.39 22.45
CA VAL A 7 -9.38 -52.93 22.23
C VAL A 7 -9.55 -52.66 20.73
N SER A 8 -10.70 -52.16 20.38
CA SER A 8 -11.02 -51.64 19.04
C SER A 8 -10.16 -50.38 18.79
N ARG A 9 -9.12 -50.51 17.97
CA ARG A 9 -8.42 -49.36 17.39
C ARG A 9 -9.35 -48.73 16.34
N ALA A 10 -9.87 -47.54 16.62
CA ALA A 10 -10.48 -46.68 15.62
C ALA A 10 -9.44 -46.38 14.50
N PRO A 11 -9.82 -46.41 13.20
CA PRO A 11 -8.89 -46.05 12.18
C PRO A 11 -8.61 -44.55 12.26
N GLU A 12 -7.34 -44.19 12.42
CA GLU A 12 -6.85 -42.84 12.19
C GLU A 12 -7.06 -42.48 10.68
N THR A 13 -8.19 -41.92 10.34
CA THR A 13 -8.41 -41.28 9.05
C THR A 13 -7.68 -39.94 9.06
N GLY A 14 -6.36 -40.00 9.09
CA GLY A 14 -5.50 -38.87 8.70
C GLY A 14 -5.62 -38.65 7.19
N LEU A 15 -6.65 -37.92 6.76
CA LEU A 15 -6.66 -37.29 5.45
C LEU A 15 -5.46 -36.32 5.45
N ASP A 16 -4.38 -36.73 4.77
CA ASP A 16 -3.24 -35.89 4.46
C ASP A 16 -3.72 -34.75 3.54
N MET A 17 -4.32 -33.73 4.14
CA MET A 17 -4.75 -32.53 3.42
C MET A 17 -3.50 -31.91 2.85
N LYS A 18 -3.31 -32.05 1.53
CA LYS A 18 -2.21 -31.43 0.79
C LYS A 18 -2.16 -29.94 1.14
N ARG A 19 -1.19 -29.56 1.97
CA ARG A 19 -0.99 -28.16 2.37
C ARG A 19 -0.67 -27.32 1.16
N CYS A 20 -1.41 -26.22 0.98
CA CYS A 20 -1.10 -25.24 -0.05
C CYS A 20 0.05 -24.34 0.44
N ARG A 21 1.22 -24.41 -0.19
CA ARG A 21 2.39 -23.59 0.16
C ARG A 21 2.35 -22.27 -0.58
N VAL A 22 2.41 -21.17 0.19
CA VAL A 22 2.40 -19.79 -0.29
C VAL A 22 3.70 -19.10 0.09
N LEU A 23 4.47 -18.62 -0.88
CA LEU A 23 5.64 -17.80 -0.66
C LEU A 23 5.25 -16.32 -0.81
N VAL A 24 5.43 -15.51 0.23
CA VAL A 24 5.16 -14.07 0.20
C VAL A 24 6.48 -13.32 0.17
N VAL A 25 6.67 -12.46 -0.84
CA VAL A 25 7.94 -11.80 -1.19
C VAL A 25 7.80 -10.31 -1.09
N ASN A 26 8.76 -9.62 -0.43
CA ASN A 26 8.83 -8.17 -0.36
C ASN A 26 10.27 -7.65 -0.29
N ASP A 27 10.49 -6.39 -0.69
CA ASP A 27 11.80 -5.74 -0.64
C ASP A 27 12.42 -5.69 0.76
N TYR A 28 11.63 -5.31 1.76
CA TYR A 28 12.07 -5.09 3.14
C TYR A 28 11.14 -5.78 4.13
N ALA A 29 11.70 -6.22 5.25
CA ALA A 29 10.93 -6.81 6.35
C ALA A 29 10.07 -5.74 7.06
N SER A 30 10.63 -4.52 7.25
CA SER A 30 9.95 -3.44 8.01
C SER A 30 10.50 -2.06 7.66
N MET A 31 9.75 -1.23 6.94
CA MET A 31 10.13 0.17 6.65
C MET A 31 8.94 1.14 6.63
N GLY A 32 7.81 0.78 6.04
CA GLY A 32 6.69 1.69 5.80
C GLY A 32 5.35 0.97 5.68
N GLY A 33 4.38 1.61 5.01
CA GLY A 33 3.02 1.09 4.87
C GLY A 33 2.92 -0.20 4.02
N ALA A 34 3.73 -0.32 2.97
CA ALA A 34 3.75 -1.52 2.13
C ALA A 34 4.24 -2.75 2.91
N GLU A 35 5.24 -2.57 3.77
CA GLU A 35 5.77 -3.62 4.65
C GLU A 35 4.75 -4.06 5.69
N VAL A 36 3.94 -3.14 6.22
CA VAL A 36 2.81 -3.49 7.11
C VAL A 36 1.83 -4.39 6.37
N VAL A 37 1.44 -4.05 5.14
CA VAL A 37 0.52 -4.87 4.33
C VAL A 37 1.16 -6.23 3.98
N TYR A 38 2.45 -6.28 3.65
CA TYR A 38 3.19 -7.53 3.42
C TYR A 38 3.12 -8.46 4.63
N GLN A 39 3.42 -7.94 5.84
CA GLN A 39 3.36 -8.72 7.07
C GLN A 39 1.93 -9.21 7.35
N GLN A 40 0.95 -8.32 7.24
CA GLN A 40 -0.47 -8.67 7.43
C GLN A 40 -0.93 -9.72 6.41
N SER A 41 -0.52 -9.62 5.14
CA SER A 41 -0.86 -10.61 4.12
C SER A 41 -0.34 -12.00 4.50
N ALA A 42 0.93 -12.09 4.90
CA ALA A 42 1.53 -13.36 5.32
C ALA A 42 0.86 -13.93 6.58
N ASP A 43 0.59 -13.07 7.59
CA ASP A 43 -0.08 -13.48 8.83
C ASP A 43 -1.51 -13.96 8.59
N LEU A 44 -2.28 -13.23 7.78
CA LEU A 44 -3.67 -13.58 7.48
C LEU A 44 -3.74 -14.88 6.66
N LEU A 45 -2.90 -15.03 5.63
CA LEU A 45 -2.85 -16.25 4.83
C LEU A 45 -2.44 -17.48 5.67
N SER A 46 -1.53 -17.32 6.63
CA SER A 46 -1.10 -18.42 7.51
C SER A 46 -2.20 -18.92 8.47
N ARG A 47 -3.24 -18.14 8.70
CA ARG A 47 -4.41 -18.54 9.52
C ARG A 47 -5.42 -19.38 8.74
N LEU A 48 -5.30 -19.47 7.42
CA LEU A 48 -6.20 -20.29 6.60
C LEU A 48 -5.90 -21.79 6.80
N PRO A 49 -6.92 -22.63 7.01
CA PRO A 49 -6.73 -24.08 7.14
C PRO A 49 -6.01 -24.66 5.92
N GLY A 50 -4.99 -25.49 6.17
CA GLY A 50 -4.24 -26.15 5.09
C GLY A 50 -3.30 -25.26 4.30
N VAL A 51 -3.06 -24.01 4.71
CA VAL A 51 -2.10 -23.09 4.08
C VAL A 51 -0.84 -23.00 4.93
N GLU A 52 0.31 -23.19 4.27
CA GLU A 52 1.64 -23.00 4.84
C GLU A 52 2.29 -21.79 4.17
N VAL A 53 2.75 -20.81 4.96
CA VAL A 53 3.30 -19.56 4.45
C VAL A 53 4.77 -19.42 4.79
N GLU A 54 5.59 -19.12 3.79
CA GLU A 54 6.98 -18.69 3.96
C GLU A 54 7.14 -17.23 3.52
N ARG A 55 8.00 -16.46 4.22
CA ARG A 55 8.33 -15.07 3.92
C ARG A 55 9.72 -14.96 3.33
N PHE A 56 9.86 -14.07 2.34
CA PHE A 56 11.13 -13.74 1.73
C PHE A 56 11.27 -12.22 1.62
N ASP A 57 12.30 -11.67 2.25
CA ASP A 57 12.61 -10.24 2.30
C ASP A 57 14.13 -10.02 2.48
N ASP A 58 14.56 -8.76 2.71
CA ASP A 58 15.95 -8.34 2.85
C ASP A 58 16.73 -9.02 4.00
N THR A 59 16.06 -9.73 4.88
CA THR A 59 16.72 -10.53 5.92
C THR A 59 17.35 -11.82 5.40
N ARG A 60 16.99 -12.24 4.18
CA ARG A 60 17.42 -13.51 3.55
C ARG A 60 18.65 -13.38 2.66
N PHE A 61 19.12 -12.16 2.36
CA PHE A 61 20.25 -11.91 1.46
C PHE A 61 20.95 -10.59 1.79
N PRO A 62 22.24 -10.41 1.41
CA PRO A 62 22.91 -9.14 1.61
C PRO A 62 22.34 -8.06 0.68
N VAL A 63 21.87 -6.96 1.27
CA VAL A 63 21.38 -5.80 0.49
C VAL A 63 22.55 -5.17 -0.27
N GLY A 64 22.38 -4.98 -1.56
CA GLY A 64 23.41 -4.41 -2.42
C GLY A 64 23.73 -2.95 -2.09
N THR A 65 25.02 -2.65 -1.92
CA THR A 65 25.52 -1.31 -1.57
C THR A 65 25.82 -0.43 -2.78
N THR A 66 26.06 -1.03 -3.94
CA THR A 66 26.39 -0.33 -5.19
C THR A 66 25.14 -0.02 -6.03
N LYS A 67 25.23 0.96 -6.94
CA LYS A 67 24.14 1.27 -7.88
C LYS A 67 23.77 0.08 -8.76
N TRP A 68 24.77 -0.71 -9.21
CA TRP A 68 24.56 -1.89 -10.04
C TRP A 68 23.85 -3.01 -9.30
N SER A 69 24.25 -3.29 -8.05
CA SER A 69 23.59 -4.31 -7.23
C SER A 69 22.16 -3.91 -6.83
N ARG A 70 21.84 -2.62 -6.78
CA ARG A 70 20.46 -2.14 -6.59
C ARG A 70 19.61 -2.26 -7.86
N SER A 71 20.20 -2.16 -9.05
CA SER A 71 19.45 -2.32 -10.30
C SER A 71 19.25 -3.78 -10.68
N TRP A 72 20.24 -4.65 -10.35
CA TRP A 72 20.21 -6.08 -10.64
C TRP A 72 20.94 -6.85 -9.53
N ASN A 73 20.19 -7.26 -8.50
CA ASN A 73 20.74 -7.94 -7.31
C ASN A 73 20.82 -9.45 -7.52
N ILE A 74 22.01 -9.94 -7.92
CA ILE A 74 22.25 -11.38 -8.15
C ILE A 74 22.13 -12.18 -6.85
N ALA A 75 22.53 -11.62 -5.70
CA ALA A 75 22.44 -12.31 -4.41
C ALA A 75 20.97 -12.55 -4.01
N ALA A 76 20.14 -11.54 -4.16
CA ALA A 76 18.69 -11.66 -3.92
C ALA A 76 18.06 -12.69 -4.89
N ALA A 77 18.44 -12.65 -6.17
CA ALA A 77 17.94 -13.59 -7.16
C ALA A 77 18.30 -15.04 -6.81
N ARG A 78 19.54 -15.32 -6.40
CA ARG A 78 19.98 -16.65 -5.98
C ARG A 78 19.26 -17.13 -4.72
N ALA A 79 19.19 -16.28 -3.70
CA ALA A 79 18.51 -16.63 -2.45
C ALA A 79 17.01 -16.92 -2.68
N LEU A 80 16.34 -16.12 -3.54
CA LEU A 80 14.95 -16.40 -3.92
C LEU A 80 14.82 -17.71 -4.69
N GLU A 81 15.73 -18.01 -5.61
CA GLU A 81 15.71 -19.28 -6.34
C GLU A 81 15.86 -20.48 -5.40
N GLU A 82 16.82 -20.42 -4.48
CA GLU A 82 17.03 -21.46 -3.45
C GLU A 82 15.80 -21.64 -2.58
N THR A 83 15.16 -20.55 -2.16
CA THR A 83 13.91 -20.58 -1.39
C THR A 83 12.78 -21.22 -2.20
N ILE A 84 12.58 -20.83 -3.47
CA ILE A 84 11.53 -21.42 -4.33
C ILE A 84 11.77 -22.92 -4.55
N VAL A 85 13.01 -23.33 -4.80
CA VAL A 85 13.37 -24.75 -5.05
C VAL A 85 13.19 -25.58 -3.77
N GLY A 86 13.58 -25.06 -2.60
CA GLY A 86 13.47 -25.74 -1.30
C GLY A 86 12.03 -25.83 -0.82
N PHE A 87 11.32 -24.70 -0.78
CA PHE A 87 9.97 -24.61 -0.28
C PHE A 87 8.92 -25.18 -1.26
N ARG A 88 9.18 -25.15 -2.57
CA ARG A 88 8.27 -25.58 -3.65
C ARG A 88 6.88 -24.99 -3.49
N PRO A 89 6.73 -23.66 -3.56
CA PRO A 89 5.43 -23.01 -3.38
C PRO A 89 4.45 -23.42 -4.47
N HIS A 90 3.16 -23.46 -4.13
CA HIS A 90 2.06 -23.56 -5.08
C HIS A 90 1.60 -22.17 -5.55
N ARG A 91 1.82 -21.16 -4.71
CA ARG A 91 1.50 -19.76 -4.96
C ARG A 91 2.66 -18.88 -4.52
N VAL A 92 2.98 -17.85 -5.31
CA VAL A 92 3.98 -16.82 -4.98
C VAL A 92 3.29 -15.47 -5.03
N MET A 93 3.28 -14.73 -3.93
CA MET A 93 2.72 -13.37 -3.85
C MET A 93 3.86 -12.38 -3.67
N VAL A 94 4.02 -11.47 -4.63
CA VAL A 94 5.08 -10.45 -4.62
C VAL A 94 4.47 -9.10 -4.27
N HIS A 95 5.00 -8.45 -3.25
CA HIS A 95 4.68 -7.07 -2.91
C HIS A 95 5.66 -6.11 -3.63
N ASN A 96 6.57 -5.47 -2.91
CA ASN A 96 7.60 -4.64 -3.55
C ASN A 96 8.84 -5.45 -3.94
N TYR A 97 9.51 -5.03 -5.03
CA TYR A 97 10.75 -5.69 -5.48
C TYR A 97 11.74 -4.74 -6.18
N HIS A 98 11.48 -3.43 -6.20
CA HIS A 98 12.26 -2.48 -6.99
C HIS A 98 13.51 -1.93 -6.29
N ASN A 99 13.68 -2.19 -4.99
CA ASN A 99 14.77 -1.65 -4.18
C ASN A 99 15.80 -2.71 -3.80
N ALA A 100 15.57 -3.45 -2.71
CA ALA A 100 16.51 -4.44 -2.20
C ALA A 100 16.59 -5.69 -3.09
N LEU A 101 15.46 -6.19 -3.53
CA LEU A 101 15.35 -7.36 -4.42
C LEU A 101 15.78 -7.04 -5.85
N SER A 102 15.43 -5.88 -6.35
CA SER A 102 15.58 -5.44 -7.75
C SER A 102 14.77 -6.27 -8.76
N ASN A 103 14.77 -5.82 -10.03
CA ASN A 103 14.10 -6.53 -11.12
C ASN A 103 14.70 -7.91 -11.44
N SER A 104 15.85 -8.27 -10.84
CA SER A 104 16.49 -9.58 -11.05
C SER A 104 15.60 -10.76 -10.64
N ILE A 105 14.74 -10.57 -9.64
CA ILE A 105 13.82 -11.62 -9.17
C ILE A 105 12.77 -12.00 -10.22
N LEU A 106 12.40 -11.08 -11.12
CA LEU A 106 11.43 -11.38 -12.19
C LEU A 106 11.93 -12.51 -13.09
N SER A 107 13.24 -12.54 -13.39
CA SER A 107 13.87 -13.61 -14.16
C SER A 107 13.80 -14.97 -13.44
N VAL A 108 13.95 -14.97 -12.12
CA VAL A 108 13.82 -16.17 -11.29
C VAL A 108 12.39 -16.66 -11.26
N ILE A 109 11.45 -15.75 -10.98
CA ILE A 109 10.02 -16.09 -10.92
C ILE A 109 9.56 -16.66 -12.28
N ALA A 110 9.86 -15.98 -13.40
CA ALA A 110 9.47 -16.43 -14.73
C ALA A 110 10.05 -17.81 -15.08
N ARG A 111 11.33 -18.06 -14.74
CA ARG A 111 12.00 -19.33 -14.99
C ARG A 111 11.45 -20.46 -14.11
N GLN A 112 11.31 -20.22 -12.79
CA GLN A 112 10.86 -21.23 -11.86
C GLN A 112 9.36 -21.51 -11.96
N LYS A 113 8.54 -20.52 -12.33
CA LYS A 113 7.12 -20.70 -12.66
C LYS A 113 6.96 -21.72 -13.79
N ARG A 114 7.76 -21.62 -14.87
CA ARG A 114 7.73 -22.59 -15.97
C ARG A 114 8.19 -24.00 -15.56
N LYS A 115 9.13 -24.09 -14.63
CA LYS A 115 9.68 -25.40 -14.17
C LYS A 115 8.78 -26.09 -13.15
N LEU A 116 8.21 -25.35 -12.21
CA LEU A 116 7.51 -25.89 -11.04
C LEU A 116 5.99 -25.75 -11.13
N GLY A 117 5.45 -24.95 -12.05
CA GLY A 117 4.03 -24.78 -12.30
C GLY A 117 3.28 -23.99 -11.24
N PHE A 118 3.96 -23.22 -10.37
CA PHE A 118 3.27 -22.36 -9.42
C PHE A 118 2.61 -21.14 -10.10
N ARG A 119 1.59 -20.57 -9.46
CA ARG A 119 0.98 -19.30 -9.90
C ARG A 119 1.62 -18.14 -9.15
N ALA A 120 1.84 -17.02 -9.84
CA ALA A 120 2.43 -15.81 -9.26
C ALA A 120 1.42 -14.67 -9.28
N TYR A 121 1.40 -13.89 -8.19
CA TYR A 121 0.52 -12.75 -7.95
C TYR A 121 1.37 -11.55 -7.53
N HIS A 122 0.89 -10.33 -7.80
CA HIS A 122 1.58 -9.11 -7.39
C HIS A 122 0.62 -8.14 -6.72
N THR A 123 1.03 -7.56 -5.59
CA THR A 123 0.32 -6.41 -4.99
C THR A 123 1.06 -5.14 -5.35
N SER A 124 0.42 -4.25 -6.10
CA SER A 124 1.03 -3.02 -6.58
C SER A 124 0.98 -1.94 -5.50
N HIS A 125 2.09 -1.70 -4.80
CA HIS A 125 2.20 -0.68 -3.76
C HIS A 125 2.65 0.69 -4.26
N ASP A 126 3.14 0.76 -5.49
CA ASP A 126 3.58 1.98 -6.16
C ASP A 126 3.30 1.92 -7.67
N TYR A 127 3.66 2.97 -8.39
CA TYR A 127 3.38 3.10 -9.83
C TYR A 127 4.51 2.61 -10.74
N HIS A 128 5.45 1.80 -10.26
CA HIS A 128 6.56 1.27 -11.09
C HIS A 128 6.10 0.46 -12.30
N LEU A 129 4.97 -0.23 -12.19
CA LEU A 129 4.43 -0.98 -13.33
C LEU A 129 3.92 -0.10 -14.46
N VAL A 130 3.64 1.16 -14.21
CA VAL A 130 3.02 2.07 -15.18
C VAL A 130 3.88 3.26 -15.57
N TYR A 131 4.84 3.65 -14.72
CA TYR A 131 5.67 4.82 -14.95
C TYR A 131 7.08 4.70 -14.34
N TYR A 132 8.03 5.43 -14.87
CA TYR A 132 9.46 5.41 -14.47
C TYR A 132 9.70 5.92 -13.04
N ASN A 133 8.82 6.79 -12.56
CA ASN A 133 8.84 7.31 -11.21
C ASN A 133 7.74 6.62 -10.40
N PRO A 134 8.08 5.89 -9.30
CA PRO A 134 7.12 5.12 -8.51
C PRO A 134 6.05 5.97 -7.82
N ALA A 135 6.27 7.28 -7.69
CA ALA A 135 5.29 8.21 -7.14
C ALA A 135 4.37 8.81 -8.22
N LEU A 136 4.38 8.29 -9.46
CA LEU A 136 3.62 8.79 -10.60
C LEU A 136 3.82 10.30 -10.82
N GLN A 137 5.09 10.76 -10.74
CA GLN A 137 5.43 12.18 -10.82
C GLN A 137 6.41 12.45 -11.96
N TYR A 138 6.24 13.62 -12.57
CA TYR A 138 7.27 14.26 -13.37
C TYR A 138 7.72 15.58 -12.73
N PHE A 139 8.81 16.16 -13.22
CA PHE A 139 9.35 17.41 -12.66
C PHE A 139 9.26 18.54 -13.69
N ASP A 140 8.45 19.55 -13.35
CA ASP A 140 8.45 20.84 -14.05
C ASP A 140 9.32 21.83 -13.25
N LYS A 141 10.40 22.33 -13.90
CA LYS A 141 11.37 23.24 -13.24
C LYS A 141 11.77 22.81 -11.81
N ARG A 142 12.02 21.49 -11.61
CA ARG A 142 12.32 20.83 -10.34
C ARG A 142 11.16 20.71 -9.34
N ARG A 143 9.96 21.14 -9.68
CA ARG A 143 8.77 20.92 -8.86
C ARG A 143 8.14 19.58 -9.23
N PRO A 144 7.82 18.72 -8.26
CA PRO A 144 7.10 17.48 -8.55
C PRO A 144 5.66 17.80 -8.93
N VAL A 145 5.20 17.17 -10.00
CA VAL A 145 3.81 17.27 -10.51
C VAL A 145 3.31 15.86 -10.72
N ILE A 146 2.11 15.55 -10.23
CA ILE A 146 1.47 14.26 -10.49
C ILE A 146 1.23 14.14 -11.99
N LEU A 147 1.64 13.01 -12.57
CA LEU A 147 1.35 12.72 -13.97
C LEU A 147 -0.14 12.39 -14.11
N PRO A 148 -0.89 13.14 -14.91
CA PRO A 148 -2.28 12.79 -15.22
C PRO A 148 -2.36 11.40 -15.87
N LEU A 149 -3.37 10.61 -15.52
CA LEU A 149 -3.50 9.24 -16.04
C LEU A 149 -3.65 9.21 -17.56
N GLU A 150 -4.23 10.26 -18.15
CA GLU A 150 -4.38 10.45 -19.61
C GLU A 150 -3.04 10.53 -20.34
N MET A 151 -1.97 10.87 -19.64
CA MET A 151 -0.61 10.92 -20.19
C MET A 151 0.11 9.57 -20.17
N LEU A 152 -0.38 8.60 -19.42
CA LEU A 152 0.23 7.27 -19.41
C LEU A 152 0.22 6.63 -20.80
N GLY A 153 1.35 6.06 -21.20
CA GLY A 153 1.53 5.45 -22.53
C GLY A 153 1.66 6.44 -23.69
N THR A 154 1.59 7.74 -23.45
CA THR A 154 1.72 8.77 -24.50
C THR A 154 3.17 9.24 -24.68
N ARG A 155 3.45 9.89 -25.85
CA ARG A 155 4.74 10.55 -26.08
C ARG A 155 5.03 11.64 -25.05
N ALA A 156 4.00 12.28 -24.50
CA ALA A 156 4.15 13.30 -23.46
C ALA A 156 4.82 12.72 -22.20
N ALA A 157 4.44 11.51 -21.77
CA ALA A 157 5.10 10.83 -20.65
C ALA A 157 6.60 10.58 -20.90
N LEU A 158 6.99 10.30 -22.15
CA LEU A 158 8.40 10.11 -22.53
C LEU A 158 9.22 11.40 -22.46
N THR A 159 8.64 12.55 -22.78
CA THR A 159 9.33 13.85 -22.84
C THR A 159 9.48 14.52 -21.49
N HIS A 160 8.57 14.23 -20.52
CA HIS A 160 8.63 14.80 -19.19
C HIS A 160 9.77 14.20 -18.37
N ARG A 161 10.42 15.02 -17.56
CA ARG A 161 11.49 14.54 -16.65
C ARG A 161 10.91 13.74 -15.50
N SER A 162 11.32 12.49 -15.36
CA SER A 162 10.92 11.63 -14.23
C SER A 162 11.84 11.75 -13.00
N THR A 163 12.97 12.49 -13.14
CA THR A 163 13.96 12.66 -12.07
C THR A 163 14.63 14.03 -12.12
N THR A 164 15.10 14.51 -10.97
CA THR A 164 15.91 15.74 -10.85
C THR A 164 17.41 15.52 -11.06
N LYS A 165 17.87 14.28 -11.24
CA LYS A 165 19.30 13.90 -11.32
C LYS A 165 19.99 14.19 -12.67
N GLY A 166 19.30 14.83 -13.61
CA GLY A 166 19.83 15.22 -14.92
C GLY A 166 19.27 14.38 -16.08
N LEU A 167 19.50 14.87 -17.32
CA LEU A 167 18.93 14.27 -18.55
C LEU A 167 19.42 12.86 -18.82
N VAL A 168 20.72 12.65 -18.69
CA VAL A 168 21.32 11.32 -18.95
C VAL A 168 20.76 10.28 -18.00
N HIS A 169 20.66 10.62 -16.72
CA HIS A 169 20.07 9.72 -15.72
C HIS A 169 18.59 9.44 -16.03
N ASP A 170 17.83 10.45 -16.42
CA ASP A 170 16.41 10.31 -16.81
C ASP A 170 16.27 9.36 -18.00
N LEU A 171 17.07 9.55 -19.04
CA LEU A 171 17.06 8.69 -20.22
C LEU A 171 17.44 7.25 -19.90
N MET A 172 18.51 7.06 -19.11
CA MET A 172 18.94 5.72 -18.69
C MET A 172 17.84 5.01 -17.87
N THR A 173 17.17 5.73 -16.96
CA THR A 173 16.08 5.18 -16.18
C THR A 173 14.91 4.72 -17.06
N LYS A 174 14.53 5.54 -18.05
CA LYS A 174 13.48 5.21 -19.01
C LYS A 174 13.84 4.01 -19.87
N CYS A 175 15.04 4.02 -20.47
CA CYS A 175 15.52 2.90 -21.27
C CYS A 175 15.56 1.59 -20.47
N TYR A 176 16.08 1.63 -19.24
CA TYR A 176 16.11 0.47 -18.36
C TYR A 176 14.71 -0.03 -18.02
N TRP A 177 13.79 0.88 -17.67
CA TRP A 177 12.40 0.54 -17.36
C TRP A 177 11.71 -0.15 -18.55
N HIS A 178 11.85 0.40 -19.77
CA HIS A 178 11.29 -0.21 -20.97
C HIS A 178 11.90 -1.59 -21.26
N ALA A 179 13.24 -1.72 -21.15
CA ALA A 179 13.91 -3.00 -21.39
C ALA A 179 13.46 -4.09 -20.41
N VAL A 180 13.30 -3.74 -19.12
CA VAL A 180 12.79 -4.69 -18.12
C VAL A 180 11.35 -5.08 -18.40
N ARG A 181 10.50 -4.13 -18.76
CA ARG A 181 9.09 -4.38 -19.05
C ARG A 181 8.88 -5.23 -20.31
N GLU A 182 9.72 -5.04 -21.31
CA GLU A 182 9.72 -5.87 -22.53
C GLU A 182 10.22 -7.28 -22.25
N ALA A 183 11.31 -7.41 -21.47
CA ALA A 183 11.88 -8.71 -21.14
C ALA A 183 11.02 -9.52 -20.16
N PHE A 184 10.26 -8.83 -19.29
CA PHE A 184 9.45 -9.41 -18.23
C PHE A 184 8.08 -8.75 -18.16
N PRO A 185 7.19 -9.01 -19.14
CA PRO A 185 5.84 -8.40 -19.15
C PRO A 185 5.07 -8.81 -17.90
N PRO A 186 4.53 -7.86 -17.12
CA PRO A 186 3.80 -8.18 -15.88
C PRO A 186 2.60 -9.11 -16.09
N THR A 187 1.93 -9.01 -17.25
CA THR A 187 0.79 -9.85 -17.63
C THR A 187 1.15 -11.31 -17.90
N GLU A 188 2.42 -11.61 -18.21
CA GLU A 188 2.90 -12.98 -18.41
C GLU A 188 3.43 -13.61 -17.13
N ILE A 189 4.01 -12.76 -16.25
CA ILE A 189 4.57 -13.24 -14.98
C ILE A 189 3.47 -13.46 -13.95
N PHE A 190 2.57 -12.49 -13.79
CA PHE A 190 1.56 -12.49 -12.75
C PHE A 190 0.19 -12.87 -13.30
N GLU A 191 -0.48 -13.84 -12.66
CA GLU A 191 -1.88 -14.24 -12.98
C GLU A 191 -2.84 -13.09 -12.69
N THR A 192 -2.63 -12.43 -11.56
CA THR A 192 -3.43 -11.28 -11.12
C THR A 192 -2.54 -10.26 -10.43
N ILE A 193 -2.80 -8.98 -10.72
CA ILE A 193 -2.20 -7.85 -10.01
C ILE A 193 -3.26 -7.24 -9.09
N VAL A 194 -3.02 -7.31 -7.80
CA VAL A 194 -3.86 -6.75 -6.76
C VAL A 194 -3.60 -5.25 -6.65
N CYS A 195 -4.66 -4.46 -6.80
CA CYS A 195 -4.65 -3.01 -6.73
C CYS A 195 -5.27 -2.54 -5.42
N PRO A 196 -4.55 -1.80 -4.57
CA PRO A 196 -5.12 -1.32 -3.30
C PRO A 196 -6.06 -0.12 -3.49
N SER A 197 -6.28 0.34 -4.71
CA SER A 197 -7.24 1.39 -5.05
C SER A 197 -7.72 1.27 -6.50
N ALA A 198 -8.94 1.78 -6.78
CA ALA A 198 -9.46 1.87 -8.14
C ALA A 198 -8.62 2.80 -9.02
N PHE A 199 -7.97 3.84 -8.44
CA PHE A 199 -7.06 4.71 -9.16
C PHE A 199 -5.83 3.95 -9.67
N MET A 200 -5.27 3.02 -8.85
CA MET A 200 -4.17 2.17 -9.30
C MET A 200 -4.62 1.22 -10.41
N GLU A 201 -5.80 0.62 -10.29
CA GLU A 201 -6.35 -0.25 -11.31
C GLU A 201 -6.54 0.51 -12.63
N GLU A 202 -7.10 1.71 -12.60
CA GLU A 202 -7.22 2.58 -13.80
C GLU A 202 -5.86 2.90 -14.41
N ALA A 203 -4.85 3.23 -13.61
CA ALA A 203 -3.50 3.48 -14.08
C ALA A 203 -2.89 2.27 -14.81
N LEU A 204 -3.10 1.06 -14.28
CA LEU A 204 -2.66 -0.19 -14.89
C LEU A 204 -3.39 -0.45 -16.20
N HIS A 205 -4.72 -0.30 -16.24
CA HIS A 205 -5.53 -0.49 -17.45
C HIS A 205 -5.10 0.46 -18.57
N ARG A 206 -4.88 1.74 -18.28
CA ARG A 206 -4.35 2.73 -19.24
C ARG A 206 -2.96 2.38 -19.76
N SER A 207 -2.21 1.58 -19.01
CA SER A 207 -0.89 1.08 -19.40
C SER A 207 -0.94 -0.32 -20.06
N GLY A 208 -2.11 -0.83 -20.39
CA GLY A 208 -2.32 -2.11 -21.06
C GLY A 208 -2.24 -3.34 -20.14
N ILE A 209 -2.27 -3.16 -18.82
CA ILE A 209 -2.27 -4.25 -17.84
C ILE A 209 -3.70 -4.42 -17.33
N THR A 210 -4.39 -5.49 -17.76
CA THR A 210 -5.82 -5.71 -17.50
C THR A 210 -6.15 -6.87 -16.58
N ASN A 211 -5.16 -7.71 -16.24
CA ASN A 211 -5.31 -8.81 -15.28
C ASN A 211 -5.24 -8.30 -13.83
N THR A 212 -6.15 -7.40 -13.46
CA THR A 212 -6.17 -6.69 -12.19
C THR A 212 -7.37 -7.05 -11.33
N ARG A 213 -7.26 -6.84 -10.01
CA ARG A 213 -8.36 -6.90 -9.05
C ARG A 213 -8.16 -5.85 -7.97
N VAL A 214 -9.19 -5.09 -7.66
CA VAL A 214 -9.16 -4.16 -6.53
C VAL A 214 -9.37 -4.93 -5.23
N VAL A 215 -8.40 -4.82 -4.32
CA VAL A 215 -8.48 -5.30 -2.94
C VAL A 215 -7.84 -4.25 -2.05
N PHE A 216 -8.65 -3.59 -1.22
CA PHE A 216 -8.17 -2.54 -0.34
C PHE A 216 -7.24 -3.08 0.73
N ASN A 217 -6.19 -2.34 1.04
CA ASN A 217 -5.25 -2.72 2.10
C ASN A 217 -5.97 -2.83 3.45
N PRO A 218 -5.69 -3.87 4.23
CA PRO A 218 -6.33 -4.06 5.53
C PRO A 218 -5.76 -3.08 6.56
N SER A 219 -6.57 -2.73 7.54
CA SER A 219 -6.13 -2.01 8.73
C SER A 219 -6.51 -2.77 9.98
N SER A 220 -5.57 -2.91 10.91
CA SER A 220 -5.77 -3.58 12.20
C SER A 220 -6.10 -2.62 13.35
N VAL A 221 -6.38 -1.36 13.04
CA VAL A 221 -6.78 -0.38 14.05
C VAL A 221 -8.13 -0.79 14.65
N PRO A 222 -8.26 -0.86 15.98
CA PRO A 222 -9.55 -1.14 16.60
C PRO A 222 -10.60 -0.09 16.24
N VAL A 223 -11.75 -0.55 15.74
CA VAL A 223 -12.84 0.36 15.37
C VAL A 223 -13.40 1.03 16.62
N ALA A 224 -13.39 2.36 16.66
CA ALA A 224 -13.96 3.11 17.76
C ALA A 224 -15.49 3.11 17.68
N LEU A 225 -16.15 2.68 18.76
CA LEU A 225 -17.60 2.61 18.83
C LEU A 225 -18.29 3.99 18.86
N GLN A 226 -17.55 5.05 19.17
CA GLN A 226 -18.10 6.41 19.27
C GLN A 226 -17.25 7.41 18.47
N PRO A 227 -17.86 8.36 17.77
CA PRO A 227 -17.15 9.45 17.11
C PRO A 227 -16.43 10.34 18.12
N SER A 228 -15.48 11.17 17.63
CA SER A 228 -14.79 12.17 18.45
C SER A 228 -15.77 13.12 19.12
N SER A 229 -15.49 13.50 20.38
CA SER A 229 -16.32 14.43 21.18
C SER A 229 -16.13 15.91 20.80
N ALA A 230 -15.72 16.21 19.58
CA ALA A 230 -15.43 17.57 19.11
C ALA A 230 -16.69 18.41 18.78
N ALA A 231 -17.89 17.85 18.97
CA ALA A 231 -19.15 18.55 18.73
C ALA A 231 -19.22 19.87 19.54
N GLY A 232 -19.49 20.98 18.84
CA GLY A 232 -19.56 22.32 19.44
C GLY A 232 -18.25 23.09 19.53
N ARG A 233 -17.12 22.49 19.20
CA ARG A 233 -15.84 23.21 19.11
C ARG A 233 -15.82 24.17 17.92
N GLN A 234 -15.28 25.36 18.14
CA GLN A 234 -15.09 26.37 17.08
C GLN A 234 -13.73 26.23 16.38
N ARG A 235 -12.76 25.61 17.07
CA ARG A 235 -11.39 25.39 16.57
C ARG A 235 -11.01 23.95 16.81
N PHE A 236 -10.26 23.38 15.83
CA PHE A 236 -9.99 21.95 15.76
C PHE A 236 -8.49 21.66 15.87
N LYS A 237 -8.17 20.58 16.55
CA LYS A 237 -6.82 19.98 16.58
C LYS A 237 -6.69 19.03 15.40
N ILE A 238 -5.77 19.33 14.51
CA ILE A 238 -5.55 18.57 13.28
C ILE A 238 -4.28 17.73 13.44
N ALA A 239 -4.35 16.41 13.21
CA ALA A 239 -3.19 15.53 13.22
C ALA A 239 -2.68 15.27 11.80
N PHE A 240 -1.39 15.45 11.58
CA PHE A 240 -0.66 14.87 10.45
C PHE A 240 0.03 13.60 10.92
N VAL A 241 -0.10 12.50 10.14
CA VAL A 241 0.56 11.23 10.42
C VAL A 241 1.27 10.76 9.16
N GLY A 242 2.59 10.62 9.24
CA GLY A 242 3.35 10.13 8.12
C GLY A 242 4.82 10.55 8.12
N ARG A 243 5.51 10.14 7.05
CA ARG A 243 6.90 10.54 6.80
C ARG A 243 6.97 12.04 6.52
N ILE A 244 7.88 12.73 7.19
CA ILE A 244 8.10 14.17 6.96
C ILE A 244 9.05 14.32 5.77
N SER A 245 8.46 14.51 4.58
CA SER A 245 9.14 14.66 3.30
C SER A 245 8.31 15.53 2.36
N GLN A 246 8.95 16.14 1.37
CA GLN A 246 8.34 17.13 0.48
C GLN A 246 7.05 16.62 -0.18
N GLU A 247 7.05 15.37 -0.67
CA GLU A 247 5.91 14.76 -1.35
C GLU A 247 4.66 14.60 -0.46
N LYS A 248 4.86 14.60 0.88
CA LYS A 248 3.75 14.50 1.84
C LYS A 248 3.05 15.84 2.12
N GLY A 249 3.57 16.96 1.59
CA GLY A 249 2.88 18.25 1.55
C GLY A 249 2.61 18.93 2.90
N LEU A 250 3.31 18.49 3.99
CA LEU A 250 3.06 19.07 5.31
C LEU A 250 3.47 20.54 5.40
N ALA A 251 4.60 20.92 4.76
CA ALA A 251 5.05 22.30 4.75
C ALA A 251 4.04 23.22 4.07
N GLU A 252 3.56 22.82 2.90
CA GLU A 252 2.56 23.52 2.11
C GLU A 252 1.23 23.64 2.86
N PHE A 253 0.84 22.62 3.60
CA PHE A 253 -0.37 22.67 4.43
C PHE A 253 -0.23 23.66 5.59
N ILE A 254 0.92 23.68 6.28
CA ILE A 254 1.16 24.64 7.37
C ILE A 254 1.14 26.07 6.83
N GLU A 255 1.77 26.35 5.68
CA GLU A 255 1.74 27.66 5.04
C GLU A 255 0.34 28.06 4.58
N LEU A 256 -0.41 27.10 4.02
CA LEU A 256 -1.80 27.33 3.66
C LEU A 256 -2.66 27.65 4.88
N ALA A 257 -2.46 26.97 6.01
CA ALA A 257 -3.13 27.24 7.28
C ALA A 257 -2.78 28.63 7.82
N GLU A 258 -1.50 29.04 7.71
CA GLU A 258 -1.05 30.38 8.10
C GLU A 258 -1.65 31.47 7.21
N SER A 259 -1.74 31.25 5.88
CA SER A 259 -2.34 32.20 4.92
C SER A 259 -3.81 32.51 5.20
N VAL A 260 -4.52 31.58 5.83
CA VAL A 260 -5.92 31.76 6.30
C VAL A 260 -5.98 32.11 7.80
N ASN A 261 -4.89 32.54 8.39
CA ASN A 261 -4.77 32.88 9.81
C ASN A 261 -5.29 31.75 10.73
N PHE A 262 -4.97 30.50 10.41
CA PHE A 262 -5.42 29.31 11.14
C PHE A 262 -6.95 29.29 11.35
N HIS A 263 -7.71 29.66 10.29
CA HIS A 263 -9.16 29.61 10.33
C HIS A 263 -9.65 28.26 10.89
N ARG A 264 -10.37 28.25 12.00
CA ARG A 264 -10.84 27.07 12.74
C ARG A 264 -9.75 26.03 13.12
N ILE A 265 -8.47 26.28 12.87
CA ILE A 265 -7.40 25.41 13.32
C ILE A 265 -6.85 25.93 14.66
N ASP A 266 -6.91 25.09 15.68
CA ASP A 266 -6.31 25.38 16.98
C ASP A 266 -4.80 25.06 16.95
N VAL A 267 -4.48 23.81 16.66
CA VAL A 267 -3.11 23.30 16.59
C VAL A 267 -2.98 22.19 15.55
N ILE A 268 -1.81 22.12 14.91
CA ILE A 268 -1.42 21.03 14.03
C ILE A 268 -0.43 20.15 14.78
N GLY A 269 -0.81 18.92 15.09
CA GLY A 269 0.05 17.90 15.70
C GLY A 269 0.69 17.03 14.63
N VAL A 270 2.03 16.91 14.66
CA VAL A 270 2.81 16.18 13.65
C VAL A 270 3.33 14.88 14.26
N TYR A 271 2.83 13.76 13.80
CA TYR A 271 3.25 12.40 14.16
C TYR A 271 4.05 11.79 13.03
N GLY A 272 5.33 11.59 13.24
CA GLY A 272 6.23 11.03 12.26
C GLY A 272 7.63 11.61 12.32
N ASP A 273 8.47 11.11 11.43
CA ASP A 273 9.84 11.56 11.24
C ASP A 273 10.18 11.52 9.74
N GLY A 274 11.31 12.10 9.35
CA GLY A 274 11.73 12.08 7.96
C GLY A 274 12.87 13.06 7.66
N PRO A 275 13.35 13.04 6.40
CA PRO A 275 14.52 13.83 6.00
C PRO A 275 14.31 15.34 6.17
N ASP A 276 13.07 15.83 6.06
CA ASP A 276 12.78 17.26 6.08
C ASP A 276 12.42 17.80 7.47
N ARG A 277 12.32 16.93 8.50
CA ARG A 277 11.89 17.32 9.85
C ARG A 277 12.68 18.51 10.41
N ARG A 278 14.01 18.42 10.44
CA ARG A 278 14.86 19.49 11.01
C ARG A 278 14.73 20.80 10.22
N ALA A 279 14.56 20.72 8.92
CA ALA A 279 14.35 21.91 8.08
C ALA A 279 12.99 22.56 8.38
N MET A 280 11.95 21.75 8.57
CA MET A 280 10.61 22.23 8.93
C MET A 280 10.57 22.85 10.33
N GLU A 281 11.18 22.22 11.34
CA GLU A 281 11.26 22.76 12.70
C GLU A 281 11.92 24.16 12.71
N ARG A 282 13.01 24.34 11.93
CA ARG A 282 13.63 25.66 11.75
C ARG A 282 12.73 26.66 11.01
N ARG A 283 12.08 26.20 9.92
CA ARG A 283 11.22 27.08 9.09
C ARG A 283 10.01 27.60 9.87
N PHE A 284 9.43 26.78 10.73
CA PHE A 284 8.20 27.08 11.45
C PHE A 284 8.41 27.36 12.94
N THR A 285 9.65 27.76 13.35
CA THR A 285 10.02 28.05 14.76
C THR A 285 8.98 28.95 15.45
N SER A 286 8.58 30.07 14.82
CA SER A 286 7.60 30.99 15.38
C SER A 286 6.21 30.36 15.60
N LEU A 287 5.77 29.44 14.72
CA LEU A 287 4.52 28.72 14.90
C LEU A 287 4.61 27.68 16.01
N ILE A 288 5.78 27.07 16.18
CA ILE A 288 6.05 26.10 17.26
C ILE A 288 6.03 26.84 18.61
N GLU A 289 6.73 27.98 18.73
CA GLU A 289 6.75 28.80 19.94
C GLU A 289 5.36 29.30 20.34
N ARG A 290 4.52 29.62 19.36
CA ARG A 290 3.11 30.00 19.57
C ARG A 290 2.18 28.81 19.82
N GLY A 291 2.70 27.58 19.86
CA GLY A 291 1.90 26.36 20.05
C GLY A 291 0.94 26.03 18.90
N LYS A 292 1.15 26.60 17.68
CA LYS A 292 0.33 26.33 16.50
C LYS A 292 0.73 25.06 15.79
N VAL A 293 1.97 24.62 15.92
CA VAL A 293 2.53 23.39 15.39
C VAL A 293 3.28 22.66 16.50
N VAL A 294 2.99 21.37 16.68
CA VAL A 294 3.64 20.53 17.70
C VAL A 294 4.16 19.25 17.04
N PHE A 295 5.45 18.97 17.18
CA PHE A 295 6.06 17.74 16.67
C PHE A 295 6.13 16.69 17.78
N PHE A 296 5.34 15.63 17.65
CA PHE A 296 5.34 14.48 18.58
C PHE A 296 6.40 13.42 18.25
N GLY A 297 6.93 13.45 17.01
CA GLY A 297 7.87 12.44 16.54
C GLY A 297 7.20 11.15 16.06
N ARG A 298 8.02 10.14 15.79
CA ARG A 298 7.55 8.81 15.39
C ARG A 298 7.17 8.02 16.65
N LEU A 299 5.96 7.49 16.67
CA LEU A 299 5.44 6.63 17.74
C LEU A 299 5.15 5.23 17.19
N PRO A 300 5.30 4.17 18.03
CA PRO A 300 4.76 2.85 17.73
C PRO A 300 3.22 2.91 17.57
N GLN A 301 2.65 2.00 16.79
CA GLN A 301 1.20 2.02 16.50
C GLN A 301 0.34 1.92 17.78
N GLU A 302 0.76 1.12 18.75
CA GLU A 302 0.08 0.95 20.03
C GLU A 302 0.00 2.24 20.86
N GLU A 303 0.92 3.18 20.66
CA GLU A 303 0.90 4.50 21.32
C GLU A 303 0.24 5.56 20.42
N LEU A 304 0.49 5.48 19.11
CA LEU A 304 0.04 6.46 18.12
C LEU A 304 -1.49 6.58 18.11
N PHE A 305 -2.19 5.47 17.95
CA PHE A 305 -3.64 5.50 17.77
C PHE A 305 -4.39 5.99 19.02
N PRO A 306 -4.08 5.53 20.25
CA PRO A 306 -4.66 6.10 21.46
C PRO A 306 -4.36 7.60 21.64
N GLN A 307 -3.14 8.03 21.29
CA GLN A 307 -2.76 9.44 21.38
C GLN A 307 -3.49 10.30 20.33
N MET A 308 -3.56 9.84 19.07
CA MET A 308 -4.33 10.52 18.02
C MET A 308 -5.79 10.70 18.42
N ARG A 309 -6.42 9.64 18.94
CA ARG A 309 -7.82 9.69 19.37
C ARG A 309 -8.06 10.69 20.50
N ARG A 310 -7.11 10.85 21.43
CA ARG A 310 -7.20 11.83 22.51
C ARG A 310 -6.91 13.25 22.07
N PHE A 311 -5.98 13.41 21.12
CA PHE A 311 -5.51 14.70 20.67
C PHE A 311 -6.37 15.30 19.56
N ALA A 312 -6.63 14.53 18.48
CA ALA A 312 -7.11 15.05 17.21
C ALA A 312 -8.64 15.11 17.12
N ASP A 313 -9.14 16.17 16.50
CA ASP A 313 -10.52 16.29 16.02
C ASP A 313 -10.66 15.83 14.57
N ALA A 314 -9.57 15.91 13.79
CA ALA A 314 -9.46 15.42 12.42
C ALA A 314 -8.00 15.08 12.07
N VAL A 315 -7.83 14.28 11.01
CA VAL A 315 -6.52 14.02 10.41
C VAL A 315 -6.39 14.81 9.12
N VAL A 316 -5.16 15.23 8.76
CA VAL A 316 -4.89 15.82 7.45
C VAL A 316 -3.96 14.94 6.63
N VAL A 317 -4.29 14.76 5.35
CA VAL A 317 -3.48 14.06 4.36
C VAL A 317 -3.22 15.02 3.18
N PRO A 318 -2.23 15.92 3.32
CA PRO A 318 -1.99 16.99 2.37
C PRO A 318 -1.04 16.59 1.24
N SER A 319 -0.82 15.29 1.01
CA SER A 319 0.17 14.79 0.07
C SER A 319 0.03 15.43 -1.32
N LEU A 320 1.16 15.87 -1.86
CA LEU A 320 1.29 16.45 -3.21
C LEU A 320 1.61 15.36 -4.26
N GLY A 321 2.05 14.19 -3.82
CA GLY A 321 2.32 13.03 -4.66
C GLY A 321 1.10 12.15 -4.86
N ALA A 322 1.14 11.32 -5.90
CA ALA A 322 0.14 10.28 -6.10
C ALA A 322 0.35 9.19 -5.03
N GLU A 323 -0.36 9.30 -3.93
CA GLU A 323 -0.47 8.20 -2.96
C GLU A 323 -1.18 7.03 -3.63
N ASN A 324 -0.80 5.81 -3.30
CA ASN A 324 -1.51 4.65 -3.86
C ASN A 324 -2.80 4.35 -3.07
N ALA A 325 -2.66 4.11 -1.77
CA ALA A 325 -3.79 3.87 -0.87
C ALA A 325 -3.38 4.29 0.55
N PRO A 326 -3.49 5.58 0.90
CA PRO A 326 -3.01 6.08 2.18
C PRO A 326 -3.87 5.53 3.32
N LEU A 327 -3.33 4.52 4.05
CA LEU A 327 -4.01 3.85 5.16
C LEU A 327 -4.47 4.83 6.23
N VAL A 328 -3.77 5.94 6.42
CA VAL A 328 -4.11 6.95 7.43
C VAL A 328 -5.53 7.51 7.29
N ILE A 329 -6.11 7.52 6.08
CA ILE A 329 -7.52 7.93 5.86
C ILE A 329 -8.46 6.90 6.52
N ILE A 330 -8.15 5.62 6.34
CA ILE A 330 -8.94 4.50 6.88
C ILE A 330 -8.73 4.37 8.38
N GLU A 331 -7.48 4.47 8.84
CA GLU A 331 -7.12 4.47 10.26
C GLU A 331 -7.81 5.61 11.02
N ALA A 332 -7.88 6.81 10.42
CA ALA A 332 -8.65 7.92 10.97
C ALA A 332 -10.13 7.56 11.12
N ALA A 333 -10.74 6.96 10.08
CA ALA A 333 -12.14 6.53 10.13
C ALA A 333 -12.40 5.47 11.21
N MET A 334 -11.48 4.50 11.36
CA MET A 334 -11.55 3.49 12.42
C MET A 334 -11.46 4.11 13.82
N LEU A 335 -10.72 5.20 13.97
CA LEU A 335 -10.67 6.00 15.21
C LEU A 335 -11.86 6.95 15.39
N GLY A 336 -12.82 6.97 14.45
CA GLY A 336 -13.96 7.87 14.47
C GLY A 336 -13.61 9.32 14.09
N LEU A 337 -12.48 9.53 13.38
CA LEU A 337 -11.99 10.84 12.97
C LEU A 337 -12.25 11.09 11.48
N PRO A 338 -12.72 12.29 11.10
CA PRO A 338 -12.72 12.73 9.71
C PRO A 338 -11.31 13.01 9.20
N ALA A 339 -11.14 12.97 7.88
CA ALA A 339 -9.88 13.23 7.20
C ALA A 339 -10.01 14.42 6.23
N LEU A 340 -9.22 15.47 6.44
CA LEU A 340 -8.99 16.53 5.46
C LEU A 340 -7.99 16.02 4.43
N VAL A 341 -8.37 15.92 3.16
CA VAL A 341 -7.57 15.25 2.14
C VAL A 341 -7.33 16.19 0.97
N HIS A 342 -6.09 16.30 0.50
CA HIS A 342 -5.78 17.04 -0.71
C HIS A 342 -6.48 16.40 -1.92
N ASP A 343 -7.22 17.20 -2.71
CA ASP A 343 -8.01 16.72 -3.85
C ASP A 343 -7.12 16.47 -5.06
N GLY A 344 -6.42 15.32 -5.06
CA GLY A 344 -5.53 14.93 -6.15
C GLY A 344 -5.11 13.46 -6.10
N GLY A 345 -4.86 12.88 -7.28
CA GLY A 345 -4.41 11.48 -7.43
C GLY A 345 -5.37 10.48 -6.81
N SER A 346 -4.83 9.40 -6.27
CA SER A 346 -5.63 8.36 -5.59
C SER A 346 -6.37 8.86 -4.36
N MET A 347 -5.90 9.94 -3.72
CA MET A 347 -6.57 10.52 -2.55
C MET A 347 -7.95 11.07 -2.89
N ALA A 348 -8.17 11.46 -4.15
CA ALA A 348 -9.48 11.88 -4.61
C ALA A 348 -10.53 10.78 -4.50
N SER A 349 -10.13 9.49 -4.63
CA SER A 349 -11.05 8.34 -4.64
C SER A 349 -10.85 7.36 -3.47
N THR A 350 -9.62 7.20 -2.93
CA THR A 350 -9.36 6.25 -1.83
C THR A 350 -10.23 6.57 -0.62
N GLY A 351 -10.99 5.58 -0.17
CA GLY A 351 -11.87 5.71 0.98
C GLY A 351 -13.13 6.57 0.74
N ASP A 352 -13.53 6.83 -0.51
CA ASP A 352 -14.77 7.62 -0.78
C ASP A 352 -16.01 6.94 -0.19
N ALA A 353 -16.10 5.62 -0.26
CA ALA A 353 -17.21 4.85 0.33
C ALA A 353 -17.22 4.87 1.87
N VAL A 354 -16.11 5.22 2.51
CA VAL A 354 -16.01 5.29 3.98
C VAL A 354 -16.83 6.44 4.55
N GLY A 355 -16.88 7.58 3.86
CA GLY A 355 -17.66 8.74 4.25
C GLY A 355 -17.00 9.68 5.27
N ASN A 356 -15.71 9.48 5.61
CA ASN A 356 -14.97 10.34 6.54
C ASN A 356 -14.17 11.47 5.88
N LYS A 357 -14.18 11.56 4.54
CA LYS A 357 -13.31 12.43 3.76
C LYS A 357 -13.89 13.80 3.51
N ILE A 358 -13.06 14.84 3.69
CA ILE A 358 -13.36 16.24 3.33
C ILE A 358 -12.22 16.73 2.45
N LYS A 359 -12.51 17.02 1.18
CA LYS A 359 -11.51 17.40 0.18
C LYS A 359 -11.19 18.90 0.24
N PHE A 360 -9.89 19.24 0.07
CA PHE A 360 -9.42 20.62 -0.12
C PHE A 360 -8.36 20.67 -1.23
N ARG A 361 -8.14 21.85 -1.79
CA ARG A 361 -7.03 22.15 -2.71
C ARG A 361 -6.08 23.14 -2.07
N SER A 362 -4.86 23.27 -2.61
CA SER A 362 -3.82 24.19 -2.11
C SER A 362 -4.17 25.68 -2.41
N GLN A 363 -5.35 26.09 -1.99
CA GLN A 363 -5.91 27.44 -2.14
C GLN A 363 -6.58 27.88 -0.84
N PRO A 364 -6.37 29.12 -0.36
CA PRO A 364 -6.92 29.63 0.90
C PRO A 364 -8.42 29.42 1.07
N GLU A 365 -9.20 29.77 0.05
CA GLU A 365 -10.66 29.66 0.08
C GLU A 365 -11.13 28.20 0.12
N SER A 366 -10.42 27.31 -0.59
CA SER A 366 -10.72 25.88 -0.54
C SER A 366 -10.47 25.27 0.85
N LEU A 367 -9.39 25.66 1.52
CA LEU A 367 -9.13 25.22 2.88
C LEU A 367 -10.18 25.75 3.87
N LYS A 368 -10.54 27.05 3.80
CA LYS A 368 -11.60 27.61 4.65
C LYS A 368 -12.92 26.84 4.50
N LEU A 369 -13.34 26.60 3.25
CA LEU A 369 -14.57 25.85 2.98
C LEU A 369 -14.48 24.41 3.52
N ALA A 370 -13.33 23.75 3.39
CA ALA A 370 -13.13 22.41 3.92
C ALA A 370 -13.20 22.40 5.46
N LEU A 371 -12.64 23.40 6.14
CA LEU A 371 -12.72 23.55 7.60
C LEU A 371 -14.14 23.86 8.09
N ASP A 372 -14.91 24.62 7.32
CA ASP A 372 -16.34 24.85 7.64
C ASP A 372 -17.17 23.56 7.46
N ARG A 373 -16.88 22.77 6.40
CA ARG A 373 -17.46 21.43 6.22
C ARG A 373 -17.04 20.47 7.34
N LEU A 374 -15.80 20.57 7.84
CA LEU A 374 -15.35 19.80 8.99
C LEU A 374 -16.17 20.12 10.24
N ALA A 375 -16.49 21.40 10.49
CA ALA A 375 -17.33 21.79 11.59
C ALA A 375 -18.73 21.15 11.50
N MET A 376 -19.35 21.16 10.32
CA MET A 376 -20.65 20.51 10.08
C MET A 376 -20.55 19.00 10.25
N HIS A 377 -19.47 18.39 9.76
CA HIS A 377 -19.22 16.96 9.87
C HIS A 377 -19.11 16.51 11.33
N LEU A 378 -18.37 17.25 12.15
CA LEU A 378 -18.19 16.97 13.58
C LEU A 378 -19.46 17.24 14.43
N ALA A 379 -20.38 18.08 13.94
CA ALA A 379 -21.67 18.32 14.59
C ALA A 379 -22.65 17.14 14.41
N ASP A 380 -22.50 16.33 13.38
CA ASP A 380 -23.36 15.18 13.07
C ASP A 380 -23.02 13.97 13.95
N LYS A 381 -23.64 13.86 15.11
CA LYS A 381 -23.43 12.75 16.07
C LYS A 381 -23.93 11.38 15.57
N GLY A 382 -24.80 11.36 14.55
CA GLY A 382 -25.37 10.13 13.97
C GLY A 382 -24.47 9.47 12.94
N ARG A 383 -23.42 10.13 12.48
CA ARG A 383 -22.57 9.66 11.38
C ARG A 383 -21.87 8.34 11.71
N ARG A 384 -21.87 7.46 10.72
CA ARG A 384 -21.16 6.18 10.75
C ARG A 384 -20.27 6.07 9.52
N TYR A 385 -19.13 5.40 9.66
CA TYR A 385 -18.19 5.14 8.58
C TYR A 385 -18.31 3.68 8.10
N SER A 386 -18.27 3.47 6.79
CA SER A 386 -18.32 2.14 6.20
C SER A 386 -16.91 1.55 6.11
N LEU A 387 -16.60 0.56 6.93
CA LEU A 387 -15.24 0.04 7.11
C LEU A 387 -15.07 -1.43 6.74
N ALA A 388 -16.18 -2.13 6.36
CA ALA A 388 -16.16 -3.57 6.18
C ALA A 388 -15.08 -4.05 5.18
N GLU A 389 -14.89 -3.33 4.07
CA GLU A 389 -13.92 -3.69 3.02
C GLU A 389 -12.45 -3.52 3.43
N TYR A 390 -12.19 -2.81 4.56
CA TYR A 390 -10.85 -2.54 5.08
C TYR A 390 -10.51 -3.41 6.31
N LEU A 391 -11.40 -4.31 6.69
CA LEU A 391 -11.17 -5.25 7.80
C LEU A 391 -10.24 -6.38 7.34
N PRO A 392 -9.37 -6.88 8.25
CA PRO A 392 -8.44 -7.97 7.94
C PRO A 392 -9.12 -9.23 7.39
N GLU A 393 -10.30 -9.56 7.91
CA GLU A 393 -11.06 -10.74 7.49
C GLU A 393 -11.55 -10.63 6.04
N HIS A 394 -12.02 -9.45 5.64
CA HIS A 394 -12.42 -9.21 4.25
C HIS A 394 -11.22 -9.31 3.30
N TYR A 395 -10.09 -8.68 3.67
CA TYR A 395 -8.85 -8.78 2.90
C TYR A 395 -8.37 -10.22 2.75
N GLN A 396 -8.37 -11.00 3.83
CA GLN A 396 -8.02 -12.42 3.82
C GLN A 396 -8.90 -13.21 2.86
N GLN A 397 -10.22 -13.01 2.94
CA GLN A 397 -11.19 -13.68 2.05
C GLN A 397 -10.92 -13.33 0.59
N ARG A 398 -10.72 -12.05 0.26
CA ARG A 398 -10.43 -11.60 -1.12
C ARG A 398 -9.13 -12.18 -1.66
N LEU A 399 -8.07 -12.24 -0.84
CA LEU A 399 -6.82 -12.88 -1.25
C LEU A 399 -7.00 -14.39 -1.46
N ALA A 400 -7.72 -15.07 -0.57
CA ALA A 400 -8.01 -16.49 -0.71
C ALA A 400 -8.77 -16.80 -2.00
N GLU A 401 -9.78 -16.01 -2.35
CA GLU A 401 -10.52 -16.11 -3.61
C GLU A 401 -9.60 -15.93 -4.83
N ILE A 402 -8.78 -14.85 -4.85
CA ILE A 402 -7.87 -14.54 -5.97
C ILE A 402 -6.83 -15.64 -6.16
N MET A 403 -6.31 -16.17 -5.06
CA MET A 403 -5.26 -17.20 -5.08
C MET A 403 -5.82 -18.63 -5.14
N GLU A 404 -7.15 -18.77 -5.14
CA GLU A 404 -7.87 -20.06 -5.12
C GLU A 404 -7.38 -20.96 -3.95
N LEU A 405 -7.32 -20.37 -2.76
CA LEU A 405 -6.97 -21.06 -1.53
C LEU A 405 -8.26 -21.59 -0.88
N GLY A 406 -8.38 -22.89 -0.76
CA GLY A 406 -9.58 -23.55 -0.18
C GLY A 406 -10.37 -24.43 -1.14
N GLU A 407 -10.16 -24.38 -2.44
CA GLU A 407 -10.90 -25.22 -3.43
C GLU A 407 -10.20 -26.56 -3.77
N GLN A 408 -9.09 -26.92 -3.14
CA GLN A 408 -8.38 -28.16 -3.48
C GLN A 408 -8.74 -29.34 -2.59
N ALA A 409 -10.00 -29.77 -2.67
CA ALA A 409 -10.36 -31.15 -2.39
C ALA A 409 -11.25 -31.69 -3.53
N GLY A 410 -10.68 -31.85 -4.72
CA GLY A 410 -11.30 -32.62 -5.81
C GLY A 410 -11.78 -31.77 -6.98
N THR A 411 -10.91 -31.63 -7.97
CA THR A 411 -11.17 -31.94 -9.39
C THR A 411 -9.96 -31.51 -10.23
N ALA A 412 -9.26 -32.45 -10.81
CA ALA A 412 -8.35 -32.18 -11.91
C ALA A 412 -9.20 -31.64 -13.09
N PRO A 413 -8.73 -30.66 -13.86
CA PRO A 413 -9.44 -30.20 -15.03
C PRO A 413 -9.54 -31.39 -16.02
N SER A 414 -10.79 -31.82 -16.31
CA SER A 414 -11.04 -32.74 -17.39
C SER A 414 -10.55 -32.11 -18.69
N ARG A 415 -9.60 -32.75 -19.36
CA ARG A 415 -9.27 -32.44 -20.76
C ARG A 415 -10.57 -32.52 -21.56
N ARG A 416 -11.03 -31.39 -22.08
CA ARG A 416 -12.03 -31.43 -23.17
C ARG A 416 -11.36 -32.08 -24.36
N THR A 417 -11.72 -33.29 -24.63
CA THR A 417 -11.50 -33.92 -25.91
C THR A 417 -12.48 -33.28 -26.88
N ASP A 418 -11.94 -32.44 -27.78
CA ASP A 418 -12.69 -32.03 -28.96
C ASP A 418 -12.92 -33.28 -29.81
N GLU A 419 -14.10 -33.89 -29.69
CA GLU A 419 -14.62 -34.79 -30.71
C GLU A 419 -15.18 -33.93 -31.84
N ALA A 420 -14.47 -33.99 -32.95
CA ALA A 420 -14.99 -33.59 -34.26
C ALA A 420 -16.22 -34.43 -34.60
N VAL A 421 -17.29 -33.76 -34.94
CA VAL A 421 -18.44 -34.39 -35.65
C VAL A 421 -18.58 -33.71 -37.00
N CYS A 422 -18.63 -34.54 -37.99
CA CYS A 422 -18.78 -34.27 -39.43
C CYS A 422 -19.78 -33.20 -39.84
#